data_a999ae0c2cb008ec81295f71979d26a6
#
_entry.id   a999ae0c2cb008ec81295f71979d26a6
#
_cell.length_a   1.000
_cell.length_b   1.000
_cell.length_c   1.000
_cell.angle_alpha   90.00
_cell.angle_beta   90.00
_cell.angle_gamma   90.00
#
_symmetry.space_group_name_H-M   'P 1'
#
loop_
_entity.id
_entity.type
_entity.pdbx_description
1 polymer ?
#
loop_
_entity_poly.entity_id
_entity_poly.type
_entity_poly.pdbx_seq_one_letter_code
_entity_poly.pdbx_strand_id
1 'polypeptide(L)'
;MIGILLVFFVTFSIGTAFGHGAGIEASPLIFTNDREVKVTVELLPADFYKSDQKMIKIDAYDHTNRETITNASFKVQIFNDNQLLLDEWFYTQDGNLILEVDPDLIVTNRDAIEISGEKNSFGLWEKTDTTPLIVTGPIFDEGGIYTFKINLDAQDEIGIISDVEFEVQVSVTNVTYYQEKVGQKDAEFRVKSYYDKVSNFEYDSKENVAKISFPFDFSETNISHTNVIHTEIMFAKNTLEFLS
;
A
#
# COMPACT_ATOMS: atom_id res chain seq x y z
N MET A 1 44.80 12.29 15.42
CA MET A 1 43.37 11.92 15.56
C MET A 1 42.89 11.57 14.18
N ILE A 2 42.77 10.28 13.89
CA ILE A 2 42.39 9.79 12.55
C ILE A 2 40.89 9.55 12.58
N GLY A 3 40.12 10.39 11.86
CA GLY A 3 38.68 10.20 11.68
C GLY A 3 38.45 9.09 10.69
N ILE A 4 37.76 8.04 11.09
CA ILE A 4 37.30 6.97 10.20
C ILE A 4 35.99 7.45 9.55
N LEU A 5 36.07 7.79 8.25
CA LEU A 5 34.90 8.03 7.41
C LEU A 5 34.32 6.68 7.01
N LEU A 6 33.20 6.29 7.60
CA LEU A 6 32.48 5.08 7.22
C LEU A 6 31.60 5.42 6.00
N VAL A 7 32.07 5.07 4.81
CA VAL A 7 31.28 5.20 3.57
C VAL A 7 30.52 3.89 3.37
N PHE A 8 29.22 3.93 3.52
CA PHE A 8 28.36 2.82 3.13
C PHE A 8 28.23 2.80 1.60
N PHE A 9 28.85 1.84 0.96
CA PHE A 9 28.53 1.50 -0.43
C PHE A 9 27.27 0.64 -0.45
N VAL A 10 26.16 1.23 -0.89
CA VAL A 10 24.96 0.46 -1.25
C VAL A 10 25.19 -0.10 -2.65
N THR A 11 25.52 -1.38 -2.74
CA THR A 11 25.52 -2.07 -4.03
C THR A 11 24.07 -2.38 -4.41
N PHE A 12 23.57 -1.70 -5.45
CA PHE A 12 22.31 -2.06 -6.09
C PHE A 12 22.48 -3.40 -6.81
N SER A 13 22.04 -4.48 -6.19
CA SER A 13 21.68 -5.68 -6.91
C SER A 13 20.29 -5.42 -7.51
N ILE A 14 20.17 -5.38 -8.85
CA ILE A 14 18.90 -5.36 -9.56
C ILE A 14 18.31 -6.78 -9.49
N GLY A 15 17.91 -7.19 -8.30
CA GLY A 15 16.93 -8.24 -8.10
C GLY A 15 15.58 -7.54 -7.97
N THR A 16 14.54 -8.08 -8.53
CA THR A 16 13.16 -7.65 -8.27
C THR A 16 12.90 -7.83 -6.78
N ALA A 17 13.26 -6.82 -5.99
CA ALA A 17 12.93 -6.79 -4.58
C ALA A 17 11.44 -6.40 -4.53
N PHE A 18 10.60 -7.37 -4.24
CA PHE A 18 9.25 -7.11 -3.74
C PHE A 18 9.44 -6.58 -2.32
N GLY A 19 9.57 -5.27 -2.18
CA GLY A 19 9.63 -4.61 -0.89
C GLY A 19 8.32 -3.88 -0.68
N HIS A 20 7.64 -4.12 0.44
CA HIS A 20 6.54 -3.26 0.86
C HIS A 20 7.04 -1.81 0.88
N GLY A 21 6.35 -0.90 0.18
CA GLY A 21 6.66 0.51 0.27
C GLY A 21 6.81 1.31 -1.01
N ALA A 22 6.67 0.69 -2.18
CA ALA A 22 6.70 1.41 -3.46
C ALA A 22 5.29 1.76 -3.99
N GLY A 23 4.22 1.50 -3.22
CA GLY A 23 2.84 1.73 -3.65
C GLY A 23 2.30 0.71 -4.66
N ILE A 24 3.10 -0.27 -5.08
CA ILE A 24 2.70 -1.34 -6.00
C ILE A 24 3.01 -2.67 -5.37
N GLU A 25 1.99 -3.51 -5.21
CA GLU A 25 2.13 -4.86 -4.69
C GLU A 25 1.43 -5.86 -5.61
N ALA A 26 1.91 -7.10 -5.59
CA ALA A 26 1.40 -8.13 -6.46
C ALA A 26 1.02 -9.38 -5.66
N SER A 27 -0.09 -10.03 -6.05
CA SER A 27 -0.52 -11.29 -5.48
C SER A 27 0.49 -12.43 -5.75
N PRO A 28 0.41 -13.53 -5.00
CA PRO A 28 0.93 -14.81 -5.46
C PRO A 28 0.35 -15.20 -6.83
N LEU A 29 1.06 -16.07 -7.56
CA LEU A 29 0.53 -16.65 -8.79
C LEU A 29 -0.53 -17.69 -8.47
N ILE A 30 -1.64 -17.65 -9.21
CA ILE A 30 -2.69 -18.66 -9.13
C ILE A 30 -2.84 -19.34 -10.49
N PHE A 31 -2.80 -20.66 -10.48
CA PHE A 31 -3.07 -21.47 -11.65
C PHE A 31 -4.57 -21.69 -11.81
N THR A 32 -5.14 -21.25 -12.93
CA THR A 32 -6.54 -21.50 -13.28
C THR A 32 -6.69 -21.63 -14.80
N ASN A 33 -7.41 -22.66 -15.25
CA ASN A 33 -7.69 -22.90 -16.66
C ASN A 33 -6.43 -22.83 -17.57
N ASP A 34 -5.37 -23.51 -17.16
CA ASP A 34 -4.05 -23.57 -17.84
C ASP A 34 -3.35 -22.19 -17.97
N ARG A 35 -3.73 -21.22 -17.14
CA ARG A 35 -3.15 -19.88 -17.09
C ARG A 35 -2.53 -19.60 -15.72
N GLU A 36 -1.46 -18.86 -15.71
CA GLU A 36 -0.85 -18.28 -14.51
C GLU A 36 -1.38 -16.87 -14.29
N VAL A 37 -2.41 -16.72 -13.48
CA VAL A 37 -3.04 -15.42 -13.22
C VAL A 37 -2.36 -14.71 -12.07
N LYS A 38 -2.16 -13.41 -12.22
CA LYS A 38 -1.62 -12.51 -11.22
C LYS A 38 -2.43 -11.22 -11.16
N VAL A 39 -2.62 -10.71 -9.94
CA VAL A 39 -3.25 -9.42 -9.70
C VAL A 39 -2.21 -8.48 -9.08
N THR A 40 -2.19 -7.22 -9.54
CA THR A 40 -1.43 -6.15 -8.91
C THR A 40 -2.36 -5.09 -8.37
N VAL A 41 -2.00 -4.53 -7.22
CA VAL A 41 -2.65 -3.36 -6.63
C VAL A 41 -1.63 -2.25 -6.52
N GLU A 42 -1.94 -1.09 -7.10
CA GLU A 42 -1.10 0.10 -7.05
C GLU A 42 -1.88 1.24 -6.40
N LEU A 43 -1.24 1.91 -5.45
CA LEU A 43 -1.75 3.12 -4.81
C LEU A 43 -0.97 4.33 -5.30
N LEU A 44 -1.68 5.32 -5.84
CA LEU A 44 -1.11 6.55 -6.38
C LEU A 44 -1.69 7.80 -5.69
N PRO A 45 -0.86 8.78 -5.31
CA PRO A 45 0.60 8.70 -5.25
C PRO A 45 1.07 7.71 -4.17
N ALA A 46 2.28 7.14 -4.33
CA ALA A 46 2.85 6.20 -3.36
C ALA A 46 3.06 6.83 -1.97
N ASP A 47 3.35 8.13 -1.92
CA ASP A 47 3.41 8.93 -0.70
C ASP A 47 2.04 9.50 -0.40
N PHE A 48 1.35 8.91 0.56
CA PHE A 48 0.04 9.39 0.98
C PHE A 48 0.14 10.40 2.13
N TYR A 49 -0.40 11.58 1.89
CA TYR A 49 -0.83 12.48 2.94
C TYR A 49 -2.34 12.34 3.10
N LYS A 50 -2.83 12.49 4.33
CA LYS A 50 -4.23 12.26 4.70
C LYS A 50 -5.26 13.01 3.84
N SER A 51 -4.89 14.19 3.32
CA SER A 51 -5.76 15.06 2.52
C SER A 51 -5.64 14.90 1.01
N ASP A 52 -4.74 14.05 0.53
CA ASP A 52 -4.50 13.94 -0.90
C ASP A 52 -5.56 13.05 -1.56
N GLN A 53 -6.02 13.46 -2.73
CA GLN A 53 -6.80 12.60 -3.61
C GLN A 53 -5.92 11.40 -4.00
N LYS A 54 -6.49 10.22 -3.89
CA LYS A 54 -5.78 8.95 -4.06
C LYS A 54 -6.39 8.18 -5.20
N MET A 55 -5.62 7.27 -5.76
CA MET A 55 -6.08 6.36 -6.81
C MET A 55 -5.64 4.95 -6.46
N ILE A 56 -6.58 4.02 -6.54
CA ILE A 56 -6.31 2.58 -6.49
C ILE A 56 -6.38 2.08 -7.93
N LYS A 57 -5.32 1.42 -8.37
CA LYS A 57 -5.30 0.73 -9.65
C LYS A 57 -5.15 -0.77 -9.39
N ILE A 58 -6.05 -1.56 -9.97
CA ILE A 58 -6.04 -3.02 -9.88
C ILE A 58 -5.97 -3.57 -11.29
N ASP A 59 -4.91 -4.33 -11.59
CA ASP A 59 -4.71 -4.98 -12.89
C ASP A 59 -4.66 -6.50 -12.69
N ALA A 60 -5.38 -7.24 -13.52
CA ALA A 60 -5.26 -8.68 -13.64
C ALA A 60 -4.60 -9.06 -14.98
N TYR A 61 -3.62 -9.94 -14.95
CA TYR A 61 -2.92 -10.35 -16.15
C TYR A 61 -2.44 -11.80 -16.09
N ASP A 62 -2.27 -12.39 -17.26
CA ASP A 62 -1.60 -13.65 -17.43
C ASP A 62 -0.09 -13.45 -17.27
N HIS A 63 0.50 -14.13 -16.29
CA HIS A 63 1.91 -13.95 -15.94
C HIS A 63 2.85 -14.45 -17.05
N THR A 64 2.41 -15.44 -17.83
CA THR A 64 3.24 -16.11 -18.85
C THR A 64 3.51 -15.19 -20.04
N ASN A 65 2.46 -14.55 -20.55
CA ASN A 65 2.53 -13.71 -21.76
C ASN A 65 2.39 -12.21 -21.48
N ARG A 66 2.06 -11.82 -20.23
CA ARG A 66 1.84 -10.44 -19.79
C ARG A 66 0.59 -9.77 -20.40
N GLU A 67 -0.31 -10.56 -20.94
CA GLU A 67 -1.57 -10.05 -21.46
C GLU A 67 -2.56 -9.74 -20.34
N THR A 68 -3.20 -8.58 -20.45
CA THR A 68 -4.24 -8.17 -19.50
C THR A 68 -5.47 -9.05 -19.69
N ILE A 69 -6.09 -9.48 -18.60
CA ILE A 69 -7.34 -10.24 -18.58
C ILE A 69 -8.48 -9.26 -18.73
N THR A 70 -9.14 -9.28 -19.89
CA THR A 70 -10.22 -8.37 -20.24
C THR A 70 -11.60 -8.90 -19.83
N ASN A 71 -12.63 -8.05 -19.92
CA ASN A 71 -14.01 -8.36 -19.49
C ASN A 71 -14.02 -8.96 -18.08
N ALA A 72 -13.37 -8.25 -17.16
CA ALA A 72 -13.13 -8.69 -15.81
C ALA A 72 -14.09 -8.05 -14.80
N SER A 73 -14.63 -8.86 -13.91
CA SER A 73 -15.34 -8.43 -12.73
C SER A 73 -14.48 -8.69 -11.49
N PHE A 74 -14.33 -7.66 -10.69
CA PHE A 74 -13.55 -7.69 -9.46
C PHE A 74 -14.48 -7.50 -8.26
N LYS A 75 -14.57 -8.48 -7.35
CA LYS A 75 -15.05 -8.21 -6.01
C LYS A 75 -13.87 -7.70 -5.19
N VAL A 76 -13.90 -6.45 -4.79
CA VAL A 76 -12.84 -5.82 -4.04
C VAL A 76 -13.28 -5.63 -2.58
N GLN A 77 -12.55 -6.27 -1.68
CA GLN A 77 -12.68 -6.06 -0.25
C GLN A 77 -11.38 -5.43 0.26
N ILE A 78 -11.50 -4.33 1.00
CA ILE A 78 -10.36 -3.63 1.60
C ILE A 78 -10.48 -3.70 3.11
N PHE A 79 -9.42 -4.16 3.77
CA PHE A 79 -9.35 -4.26 5.23
C PHE A 79 -8.20 -3.39 5.77
N ASN A 80 -8.41 -2.81 6.95
CA ASN A 80 -7.36 -2.25 7.80
C ASN A 80 -7.50 -2.86 9.19
N ASP A 81 -6.46 -3.48 9.75
CA ASP A 81 -6.48 -4.14 11.06
C ASP A 81 -7.69 -5.08 11.26
N ASN A 82 -8.02 -5.90 10.28
CA ASN A 82 -9.21 -6.78 10.23
C ASN A 82 -10.57 -6.05 10.16
N GLN A 83 -10.60 -4.74 10.10
CA GLN A 83 -11.83 -4.00 9.85
C GLN A 83 -12.09 -3.91 8.34
N LEU A 84 -13.24 -4.40 7.91
CA LEU A 84 -13.71 -4.26 6.53
C LEU A 84 -14.06 -2.78 6.26
N LEU A 85 -13.46 -2.20 5.24
CA LEU A 85 -13.70 -0.82 4.82
C LEU A 85 -14.54 -0.77 3.55
N LEU A 86 -14.24 -1.61 2.57
CA LEU A 86 -14.95 -1.68 1.28
C LEU A 86 -15.28 -3.13 0.96
N ASP A 87 -16.47 -3.39 0.42
CA ASP A 87 -16.91 -4.70 -0.09
C ASP A 87 -17.87 -4.50 -1.26
N GLU A 88 -17.32 -4.39 -2.48
CA GLU A 88 -18.10 -4.07 -3.65
C GLU A 88 -17.64 -4.78 -4.92
N TRP A 89 -18.55 -4.90 -5.89
CA TRP A 89 -18.29 -5.48 -7.20
C TRP A 89 -18.08 -4.39 -8.26
N PHE A 90 -17.02 -4.55 -9.03
CA PHE A 90 -16.65 -3.68 -10.13
C PHE A 90 -16.48 -4.47 -11.42
N TYR A 91 -16.76 -3.84 -12.54
CA TYR A 91 -16.53 -4.39 -13.87
C TYR A 91 -15.66 -3.45 -14.71
N THR A 92 -14.81 -4.02 -15.52
CA THR A 92 -14.01 -3.31 -16.51
C THR A 92 -13.83 -4.15 -17.78
N GLN A 93 -14.02 -3.51 -18.93
CA GLN A 93 -13.83 -4.18 -20.20
C GLN A 93 -12.35 -4.39 -20.52
N ASP A 94 -11.50 -3.45 -20.15
CA ASP A 94 -10.07 -3.45 -20.45
C ASP A 94 -9.21 -4.21 -19.41
N GLY A 95 -9.82 -4.75 -18.34
CA GLY A 95 -9.15 -5.48 -17.28
C GLY A 95 -8.36 -4.61 -16.30
N ASN A 96 -8.50 -3.29 -16.40
CA ASN A 96 -7.82 -2.31 -15.58
C ASN A 96 -8.84 -1.53 -14.75
N LEU A 97 -8.96 -1.84 -13.48
CA LEU A 97 -9.87 -1.15 -12.57
C LEU A 97 -9.13 0.04 -11.93
N ILE A 98 -9.70 1.23 -12.09
CA ILE A 98 -9.20 2.45 -11.46
C ILE A 98 -10.30 3.01 -10.57
N LEU A 99 -10.00 3.19 -9.27
CA LEU A 99 -10.87 3.82 -8.30
C LEU A 99 -10.21 5.11 -7.82
N GLU A 100 -10.88 6.23 -7.99
CA GLU A 100 -10.48 7.49 -7.35
C GLU A 100 -10.97 7.46 -5.91
N VAL A 101 -10.11 7.77 -4.95
CA VAL A 101 -10.48 7.83 -3.53
C VAL A 101 -10.45 9.28 -3.08
N ASP A 102 -11.61 9.78 -2.71
CA ASP A 102 -11.78 11.10 -2.11
C ASP A 102 -11.92 10.93 -0.58
N PRO A 103 -10.87 11.27 0.20
CA PRO A 103 -10.91 11.11 1.64
C PRO A 103 -11.84 12.17 2.24
N ASP A 104 -13.02 11.78 2.71
CA ASP A 104 -13.84 12.65 3.54
C ASP A 104 -13.32 12.62 4.98
N LEU A 105 -12.48 13.59 5.31
CA LEU A 105 -11.87 13.74 6.64
C LEU A 105 -12.84 14.17 7.73
N ILE A 106 -14.07 14.55 7.37
CA ILE A 106 -15.11 14.99 8.32
C ILE A 106 -15.89 13.79 8.84
N VAL A 107 -16.02 12.76 8.01
CA VAL A 107 -16.74 11.53 8.36
C VAL A 107 -15.81 10.60 9.14
N THR A 108 -16.08 10.44 10.42
CA THR A 108 -15.33 9.52 11.30
C THR A 108 -15.91 8.11 11.33
N ASN A 109 -17.09 7.92 10.72
CA ASN A 109 -17.73 6.61 10.65
C ASN A 109 -17.32 5.88 9.37
N ARG A 110 -16.58 4.78 9.52
CA ARG A 110 -16.14 3.94 8.38
C ARG A 110 -17.30 3.22 7.67
N ASP A 111 -18.48 3.16 8.29
CA ASP A 111 -19.70 2.66 7.64
C ASP A 111 -20.30 3.65 6.61
N ALA A 112 -19.72 4.83 6.47
CA ALA A 112 -20.18 5.87 5.57
C ALA A 112 -19.38 5.95 4.25
N ILE A 113 -18.78 4.83 3.83
CA ILE A 113 -18.12 4.78 2.52
C ILE A 113 -19.19 4.75 1.43
N GLU A 114 -19.09 5.71 0.51
CA GLU A 114 -20.00 5.84 -0.63
C GLU A 114 -19.23 5.66 -1.93
N ILE A 115 -19.88 5.03 -2.91
CA ILE A 115 -19.35 4.88 -4.28
C ILE A 115 -20.20 5.68 -5.23
N SER A 116 -19.54 6.49 -6.04
CA SER A 116 -20.14 7.25 -7.13
C SER A 116 -19.62 6.74 -8.47
N GLY A 117 -20.49 6.65 -9.46
CA GLY A 117 -20.21 6.14 -10.79
C GLY A 117 -21.45 5.59 -11.47
N GLU A 118 -21.24 4.82 -12.51
CA GLU A 118 -22.31 4.12 -13.21
C GLU A 118 -22.34 2.64 -12.85
N LYS A 119 -23.52 2.03 -12.88
CA LYS A 119 -23.68 0.58 -12.76
C LYS A 119 -24.15 0.00 -14.08
N ASN A 120 -23.55 -1.12 -14.46
CA ASN A 120 -23.98 -1.85 -15.64
C ASN A 120 -25.32 -2.59 -15.40
N SER A 121 -25.83 -3.29 -16.42
CA SER A 121 -27.08 -4.03 -16.36
C SER A 121 -27.12 -5.16 -15.32
N PHE A 122 -25.98 -5.61 -14.83
CA PHE A 122 -25.83 -6.62 -13.77
C PHE A 122 -25.73 -6.01 -12.37
N GLY A 123 -25.76 -4.67 -12.27
CA GLY A 123 -25.66 -3.95 -11.01
C GLY A 123 -24.22 -3.78 -10.48
N LEU A 124 -23.21 -4.12 -11.27
CA LEU A 124 -21.80 -3.92 -10.95
C LEU A 124 -21.40 -2.48 -11.27
N TRP A 125 -20.55 -1.87 -10.42
CA TRP A 125 -19.94 -0.59 -10.73
C TRP A 125 -19.03 -0.72 -11.95
N GLU A 126 -19.29 0.08 -12.98
CA GLU A 126 -18.59 -0.03 -14.26
C GLU A 126 -17.72 1.18 -14.51
N LYS A 127 -16.43 0.92 -14.80
CA LYS A 127 -15.51 1.94 -15.27
C LYS A 127 -15.85 2.24 -16.74
N THR A 128 -16.18 3.50 -17.03
CA THR A 128 -16.37 3.98 -18.41
C THR A 128 -15.32 5.05 -18.75
N ASP A 129 -15.17 5.36 -20.05
CA ASP A 129 -14.23 6.40 -20.49
C ASP A 129 -14.64 7.81 -20.05
N THR A 130 -15.90 7.98 -19.67
CA THR A 130 -16.50 9.29 -19.37
C THR A 130 -16.83 9.50 -17.91
N THR A 131 -17.00 8.42 -17.13
CA THR A 131 -17.43 8.49 -15.73
C THR A 131 -16.42 7.76 -14.85
N PRO A 132 -15.68 8.48 -14.01
CA PRO A 132 -14.78 7.84 -13.04
C PRO A 132 -15.59 7.10 -11.97
N LEU A 133 -14.97 6.09 -11.38
CA LEU A 133 -15.46 5.45 -10.17
C LEU A 133 -14.79 6.14 -8.97
N ILE A 134 -15.60 6.77 -8.14
CA ILE A 134 -15.10 7.53 -6.98
C ILE A 134 -15.59 6.85 -5.71
N VAL A 135 -14.67 6.58 -4.80
CA VAL A 135 -14.92 6.06 -3.46
C VAL A 135 -14.70 7.20 -2.48
N THR A 136 -15.76 7.66 -1.83
CA THR A 136 -15.70 8.74 -0.84
C THR A 136 -15.81 8.15 0.57
N GLY A 137 -14.94 8.58 1.47
CA GLY A 137 -14.99 8.18 2.87
C GLY A 137 -13.60 7.93 3.47
N PRO A 138 -13.52 7.48 4.74
CA PRO A 138 -12.27 7.35 5.49
C PRO A 138 -11.46 6.10 5.07
N ILE A 139 -11.22 5.92 3.77
CA ILE A 139 -10.27 4.93 3.27
C ILE A 139 -8.88 5.57 3.21
N PHE A 140 -7.87 4.90 3.73
CA PHE A 140 -6.49 5.38 3.84
C PHE A 140 -6.34 6.68 4.64
N ASP A 141 -7.21 6.89 5.62
CA ASP A 141 -7.11 8.00 6.56
C ASP A 141 -5.94 7.86 7.55
N GLU A 142 -5.45 6.66 7.69
CA GLU A 142 -4.28 6.31 8.49
C GLU A 142 -3.24 5.57 7.66
N GLY A 143 -1.96 5.74 8.01
CA GLY A 143 -0.90 4.91 7.46
C GLY A 143 -0.91 3.51 8.09
N GLY A 144 -0.35 2.53 7.39
CA GLY A 144 -0.29 1.14 7.82
C GLY A 144 -0.50 0.17 6.67
N ILE A 145 -0.70 -1.09 7.00
CA ILE A 145 -0.93 -2.16 6.02
C ILE A 145 -2.43 -2.31 5.76
N TYR A 146 -2.78 -2.26 4.50
CA TYR A 146 -4.13 -2.55 4.02
C TYR A 146 -4.15 -3.86 3.26
N THR A 147 -5.08 -4.75 3.60
CA THR A 147 -5.26 -6.02 2.92
C THR A 147 -6.37 -5.92 1.90
N PHE A 148 -6.05 -6.19 0.66
CA PHE A 148 -7.00 -6.30 -0.44
C PHE A 148 -7.30 -7.78 -0.68
N LYS A 149 -8.56 -8.18 -0.57
CA LYS A 149 -9.06 -9.47 -1.04
C LYS A 149 -9.84 -9.23 -2.31
N ILE A 150 -9.42 -9.89 -3.38
CA ILE A 150 -9.93 -9.65 -4.71
C ILE A 150 -10.39 -10.97 -5.31
N ASN A 151 -11.70 -11.13 -5.50
CA ASN A 151 -12.21 -12.23 -6.32
C ASN A 151 -12.32 -11.77 -7.77
N LEU A 152 -11.79 -12.56 -8.67
CA LEU A 152 -11.76 -12.31 -10.10
C LEU A 152 -12.68 -13.29 -10.83
N ASP A 153 -13.62 -12.72 -11.57
CA ASP A 153 -14.38 -13.41 -12.61
C ASP A 153 -14.10 -12.71 -13.94
N ALA A 154 -13.77 -13.45 -14.98
CA ALA A 154 -13.49 -12.88 -16.28
C ALA A 154 -13.88 -13.83 -17.43
N GLN A 155 -14.22 -13.24 -18.57
CA GLN A 155 -14.42 -13.97 -19.81
C GLN A 155 -13.72 -13.22 -20.93
N ASP A 156 -12.53 -13.64 -21.27
CA ASP A 156 -11.76 -13.09 -22.37
C ASP A 156 -11.70 -14.05 -23.59
N GLU A 157 -10.89 -13.69 -24.58
CA GLU A 157 -10.74 -14.50 -25.81
C GLU A 157 -10.09 -15.87 -25.55
N ILE A 158 -9.35 -16.03 -24.43
CA ILE A 158 -8.61 -17.25 -24.09
C ILE A 158 -9.51 -18.22 -23.32
N GLY A 159 -10.46 -17.69 -22.51
CA GLY A 159 -11.35 -18.56 -21.73
C GLY A 159 -12.06 -17.85 -20.58
N ILE A 160 -12.61 -18.66 -19.69
CA ILE A 160 -13.36 -18.19 -18.51
C ILE A 160 -12.49 -18.39 -17.28
N ILE A 161 -12.36 -17.35 -16.46
CA ILE A 161 -11.82 -17.38 -15.11
C ILE A 161 -12.99 -17.16 -14.17
N SER A 162 -13.16 -18.00 -13.17
CA SER A 162 -14.30 -17.90 -12.26
C SER A 162 -13.88 -18.16 -10.82
N ASP A 163 -14.32 -17.29 -9.93
CA ASP A 163 -14.18 -17.38 -8.48
C ASP A 163 -12.71 -17.61 -8.01
N VAL A 164 -11.79 -16.83 -8.56
CA VAL A 164 -10.39 -16.90 -8.17
C VAL A 164 -10.08 -15.77 -7.18
N GLU A 165 -9.71 -16.15 -5.96
CA GLU A 165 -9.39 -15.20 -4.88
C GLU A 165 -7.90 -14.90 -4.81
N PHE A 166 -7.59 -13.61 -4.72
CA PHE A 166 -6.24 -13.08 -4.50
C PHE A 166 -6.21 -12.26 -3.21
N GLU A 167 -5.10 -12.35 -2.47
CA GLU A 167 -4.83 -11.48 -1.34
C GLU A 167 -3.56 -10.68 -1.60
N VAL A 168 -3.65 -9.35 -1.45
CA VAL A 168 -2.55 -8.41 -1.67
C VAL A 168 -2.49 -7.46 -0.48
N GLN A 169 -1.33 -7.34 0.14
CA GLN A 169 -1.09 -6.40 1.22
C GLN A 169 -0.36 -5.17 0.68
N VAL A 170 -0.95 -3.99 0.85
CA VAL A 170 -0.38 -2.73 0.38
C VAL A 170 -0.11 -1.81 1.55
N SER A 171 1.09 -1.27 1.60
CA SER A 171 1.47 -0.33 2.65
C SER A 171 1.13 1.11 2.27
N VAL A 172 0.43 1.79 3.15
CA VAL A 172 0.19 3.23 3.10
C VAL A 172 1.18 3.91 4.04
N THR A 173 1.91 4.90 3.54
CA THR A 173 2.92 5.61 4.30
C THR A 173 2.37 6.21 5.60
N ASN A 174 3.06 5.93 6.70
CA ASN A 174 2.78 6.54 7.99
C ASN A 174 3.84 7.57 8.34
N VAL A 175 3.43 8.76 8.78
CA VAL A 175 4.34 9.82 9.25
C VAL A 175 3.98 10.17 10.68
N THR A 176 4.94 9.97 11.59
CA THR A 176 4.77 10.28 13.01
C THR A 176 5.87 11.23 13.47
N TYR A 177 5.50 12.15 14.36
CA TYR A 177 6.42 13.11 14.96
C TYR A 177 6.68 12.74 16.42
N TYR A 178 7.96 12.67 16.79
CA TYR A 178 8.40 12.37 18.14
C TYR A 178 9.22 13.52 18.68
N GLN A 179 9.01 13.82 19.97
CA GLN A 179 9.79 14.83 20.70
C GLN A 179 10.75 14.10 21.64
N GLU A 180 12.04 14.21 21.39
CA GLU A 180 13.09 13.55 22.16
C GLU A 180 14.11 14.56 22.69
N LYS A 181 14.79 14.21 23.78
CA LYS A 181 15.85 15.03 24.34
C LYS A 181 17.19 14.68 23.73
N VAL A 182 17.80 15.67 23.07
CA VAL A 182 19.18 15.61 22.60
C VAL A 182 20.04 16.49 23.50
N GLY A 183 20.73 15.87 24.46
CA GLY A 183 21.40 16.61 25.52
C GLY A 183 20.41 17.31 26.46
N GLN A 184 20.44 18.64 26.47
CA GLN A 184 19.54 19.48 27.29
C GLN A 184 18.42 20.14 26.47
N LYS A 185 18.33 19.86 25.18
CA LYS A 185 17.34 20.48 24.26
C LYS A 185 16.35 19.45 23.76
N ASP A 186 15.13 19.92 23.55
CA ASP A 186 14.10 19.12 22.88
C ASP A 186 14.34 19.19 21.37
N ALA A 187 14.26 18.04 20.71
CA ALA A 187 14.42 17.88 19.27
C ALA A 187 13.21 17.13 18.73
N GLU A 188 12.72 17.57 17.57
CA GLU A 188 11.66 16.90 16.85
C GLU A 188 12.25 15.94 15.81
N PHE A 189 11.78 14.72 15.83
CA PHE A 189 12.08 13.69 14.86
C PHE A 189 10.80 13.39 14.07
N ARG A 190 10.89 13.44 12.77
CA ARG A 190 9.85 12.98 11.86
C ARG A 190 10.23 11.60 11.35
N VAL A 191 9.44 10.60 11.72
CA VAL A 191 9.64 9.21 11.30
C VAL A 191 8.60 8.87 10.25
N LYS A 192 9.06 8.47 9.06
CA LYS A 192 8.23 8.04 7.95
C LYS A 192 8.44 6.55 7.74
N SER A 193 7.40 5.75 7.96
CA SER A 193 7.41 4.31 7.71
C SER A 193 6.63 3.98 6.45
N TYR A 194 7.21 3.10 5.64
CA TYR A 194 6.61 2.56 4.42
C TYR A 194 6.10 1.13 4.61
N TYR A 195 6.03 0.67 5.85
CA TYR A 195 5.52 -0.65 6.20
C TYR A 195 4.27 -0.52 7.06
N ASP A 196 4.43 -0.29 8.34
CA ASP A 196 3.34 -0.17 9.30
C ASP A 196 3.59 1.01 10.24
N LYS A 197 2.62 1.31 11.12
CA LYS A 197 2.73 2.37 12.12
C LYS A 197 3.90 2.10 13.05
N VAL A 198 4.73 3.12 13.27
CA VAL A 198 5.77 3.07 14.31
C VAL A 198 5.09 3.12 15.67
N SER A 199 5.22 2.06 16.46
CA SER A 199 4.63 1.93 17.79
C SER A 199 5.47 2.60 18.87
N ASN A 200 6.79 2.66 18.68
CA ASN A 200 7.71 3.33 19.59
C ASN A 200 8.92 3.88 18.85
N PHE A 201 9.38 5.07 19.28
CA PHE A 201 10.61 5.69 18.83
C PHE A 201 11.37 6.22 20.05
N GLU A 202 12.65 5.91 20.16
CA GLU A 202 13.55 6.39 21.20
C GLU A 202 14.86 6.83 20.57
N TYR A 203 15.42 7.95 21.02
CA TYR A 203 16.72 8.41 20.61
C TYR A 203 17.69 8.45 21.79
N ASP A 204 18.73 7.61 21.76
CA ASP A 204 19.84 7.67 22.73
C ASP A 204 20.90 8.64 22.26
N SER A 205 20.91 9.84 22.85
CA SER A 205 21.85 10.90 22.51
C SER A 205 23.29 10.64 22.96
N LYS A 206 23.53 9.66 23.84
CA LYS A 206 24.91 9.32 24.29
C LYS A 206 25.59 8.38 23.30
N GLU A 207 24.78 7.46 22.73
CA GLU A 207 25.27 6.47 21.78
C GLU A 207 24.99 6.87 20.33
N ASN A 208 24.22 7.93 20.10
CA ASN A 208 23.74 8.36 18.78
C ASN A 208 22.96 7.26 18.06
N VAL A 209 22.08 6.59 18.79
CA VAL A 209 21.27 5.47 18.27
C VAL A 209 19.80 5.82 18.32
N ALA A 210 19.12 5.69 17.19
CA ALA A 210 17.67 5.70 17.11
C ALA A 210 17.13 4.27 17.14
N LYS A 211 16.17 4.01 18.01
CA LYS A 211 15.46 2.73 18.13
C LYS A 211 14.02 2.93 17.66
N ILE A 212 13.59 2.09 16.75
CA ILE A 212 12.23 2.10 16.20
C ILE A 212 11.61 0.73 16.46
N SER A 213 10.35 0.73 16.88
CA SER A 213 9.56 -0.48 17.02
C SER A 213 8.27 -0.32 16.21
N PHE A 214 7.88 -1.37 15.52
CA PHE A 214 6.59 -1.47 14.82
C PHE A 214 6.07 -2.91 14.91
N PRO A 215 4.75 -3.13 14.77
CA PRO A 215 4.20 -4.45 14.67
C PRO A 215 4.77 -5.20 13.48
N PHE A 216 5.06 -6.48 13.65
CA PHE A 216 5.49 -7.34 12.57
C PHE A 216 4.87 -8.73 12.73
N ASP A 217 4.22 -9.20 11.68
CA ASP A 217 3.71 -10.56 11.64
C ASP A 217 4.82 -11.52 11.17
N PHE A 218 5.25 -12.41 12.06
CA PHE A 218 6.27 -13.42 11.81
C PHE A 218 5.74 -14.69 11.14
N SER A 219 4.54 -14.66 10.55
CA SER A 219 4.04 -15.78 9.74
C SER A 219 4.96 -16.04 8.53
N GLU A 220 5.06 -17.28 8.10
CA GLU A 220 5.90 -17.65 6.92
C GLU A 220 5.45 -16.90 5.67
N THR A 221 4.16 -16.70 5.50
CA THR A 221 3.59 -15.94 4.39
C THR A 221 4.08 -14.50 4.39
N ASN A 222 3.99 -13.81 5.52
CA ASN A 222 4.40 -12.41 5.61
C ASN A 222 5.92 -12.24 5.49
N ILE A 223 6.70 -13.12 6.12
CA ILE A 223 8.17 -13.12 5.98
C ILE A 223 8.59 -13.33 4.52
N SER A 224 7.91 -14.22 3.79
CA SER A 224 8.24 -14.48 2.39
C SER A 224 7.95 -13.31 1.46
N HIS A 225 7.00 -12.45 1.81
CA HIS A 225 6.61 -11.27 1.04
C HIS A 225 7.32 -9.98 1.49
N THR A 226 7.79 -9.91 2.75
CA THR A 226 8.44 -8.72 3.30
C THR A 226 9.96 -8.83 3.23
N ASN A 227 10.53 -8.57 2.06
CA ASN A 227 11.99 -8.65 1.87
C ASN A 227 12.76 -7.47 2.47
N VAL A 228 12.14 -6.29 2.49
CA VAL A 228 12.75 -5.05 2.98
C VAL A 228 11.69 -4.18 3.64
N ILE A 229 12.01 -3.64 4.80
CA ILE A 229 11.23 -2.60 5.46
C ILE A 229 11.99 -1.29 5.31
N HIS A 230 11.34 -0.29 4.71
CA HIS A 230 11.92 1.03 4.53
C HIS A 230 11.36 2.02 5.55
N THR A 231 12.27 2.74 6.22
CA THR A 231 11.91 3.80 7.18
C THR A 231 12.87 4.97 7.04
N GLU A 232 12.33 6.17 7.02
CA GLU A 232 13.11 7.41 6.99
C GLU A 232 12.98 8.14 8.31
N ILE A 233 14.12 8.56 8.89
CA ILE A 233 14.16 9.41 10.07
C ILE A 233 14.72 10.76 9.65
N MET A 234 13.92 11.79 9.82
CA MET A 234 14.30 13.17 9.53
C MET A 234 14.32 13.99 10.82
N PHE A 235 15.30 14.86 10.96
CA PHE A 235 15.43 15.79 12.07
C PHE A 235 16.06 17.10 11.62
N ALA A 236 15.83 18.16 12.35
CA ALA A 236 16.35 19.45 11.99
C ALA A 236 17.90 19.48 12.03
N LYS A 237 18.51 20.12 11.04
CA LYS A 237 19.97 20.19 10.89
C LYS A 237 20.70 20.72 12.15
N ASN A 238 20.06 21.65 12.85
CA ASN A 238 20.59 22.20 14.11
C ASN A 238 20.62 21.17 15.25
N THR A 239 19.89 20.07 15.14
CA THR A 239 19.96 18.96 16.09
C THR A 239 21.31 18.25 16.03
N LEU A 240 21.93 18.16 14.85
CA LEU A 240 23.25 17.55 14.65
C LEU A 240 24.41 18.35 15.25
N GLU A 241 24.30 19.67 15.36
CA GLU A 241 25.34 20.54 15.95
C GLU A 241 25.55 20.29 17.44
N PHE A 242 24.64 19.53 18.09
CA PHE A 242 24.74 19.14 19.50
C PHE A 242 25.36 17.75 19.70
N LEU A 243 25.64 17.02 18.62
CA LEU A 243 26.22 15.67 18.64
C LEU A 243 27.75 15.67 18.41
N SER A 244 28.34 16.87 18.22
CA SER A 244 29.79 17.06 18.00
C SER A 244 30.51 17.50 19.32
#